data_3b3dc6746b5dee320bf89d0d5aae3889
#
_entry.id   3b3dc6746b5dee320bf89d0d5aae3889
#
_cell.length_a   1.000
_cell.length_b   1.000
_cell.length_c   1.000
_cell.angle_alpha   90.00
_cell.angle_beta   90.00
_cell.angle_gamma   90.00
#
_symmetry.space_group_name_H-M   'P 1'
#
loop_
_entity.id
_entity.type
_entity.pdbx_description
1 polymer ?
#
loop_
_entity_poly.entity_id
_entity_poly.type
_entity_poly.pdbx_seq_one_letter_code
_entity_poly.pdbx_strand_id
1 'polypeptide(L)'
;MNRRSAEGRVSGTFDGTSKQLTCTIETSASNISATATLDGDKLRGNLNVNEGSFVVEFEGASCTGDAPAPAAATETPATAGQKLSDLVPGPRWVSSLEASKFQNGRVYMTLDGHRSDDTEPYVFVSEDFGKSWRSISANLPSAAGSCRVIREDRTRADLLYLGCEFSLWVSFDRGEKWHRLNSNLPTVAVHEIAQHTLSGDVVLGTHGRGIWVTDMTVLRQFTTDVFAEGAYLFRPADAVAWRSGTEAGSSGTRRFVGENPPRGAQIHYSLTREAASVSITISDIEGRKLVTLEGDNALGLHQVTWDLRREVRQRGRVGRGPTVAPGTYLVTLTVDDVELKQVVRVDSDPNYEDSAATEDLNEFFEQVNGTGEEEEGGDDDQDEDR
;
A
#
# COMPACT_ATOMS: atom_id res chain seq x y z
N MET A 1 -16.46 -17.48 -6.97
CA MET A 1 -16.25 -17.91 -5.55
C MET A 1 -15.95 -16.66 -4.73
N ASN A 2 -16.93 -16.21 -3.98
CA ASN A 2 -16.81 -15.02 -3.14
C ASN A 2 -15.74 -15.24 -2.06
N ARG A 3 -14.61 -14.55 -2.15
CA ARG A 3 -13.68 -14.39 -1.03
C ARG A 3 -14.29 -13.36 -0.06
N ARG A 4 -15.07 -13.83 0.90
CA ARG A 4 -15.32 -13.06 2.11
C ARG A 4 -14.08 -13.20 2.98
N SER A 5 -13.33 -12.12 3.17
CA SER A 5 -12.34 -12.02 4.24
C SER A 5 -13.08 -12.07 5.56
N ALA A 6 -12.99 -13.19 6.27
CA ALA A 6 -13.45 -13.27 7.64
C ALA A 6 -12.27 -12.92 8.54
N GLU A 7 -12.38 -11.87 9.32
CA GLU A 7 -11.46 -11.62 10.42
C GLU A 7 -11.66 -12.73 11.48
N GLY A 8 -10.61 -13.43 11.80
CA GLY A 8 -10.62 -14.52 12.77
C GLY A 8 -9.44 -14.43 13.71
N ARG A 9 -9.62 -14.94 14.91
CA ARG A 9 -8.56 -15.07 15.91
C ARG A 9 -7.82 -16.38 15.67
N VAL A 10 -6.51 -16.30 15.47
CA VAL A 10 -5.64 -17.46 15.34
C VAL A 10 -4.97 -17.72 16.68
N SER A 11 -5.12 -18.93 17.21
CA SER A 11 -4.38 -19.42 18.37
C SER A 11 -3.74 -20.75 18.03
N GLY A 12 -2.54 -21.02 18.53
CA GLY A 12 -1.87 -22.26 18.25
C GLY A 12 -0.81 -22.59 19.30
N THR A 13 -0.49 -23.87 19.43
CA THR A 13 0.58 -24.38 20.28
C THR A 13 1.51 -25.25 19.46
N PHE A 14 2.80 -25.13 19.69
CA PHE A 14 3.83 -25.97 19.10
C PHE A 14 4.45 -26.84 20.18
N ASP A 15 4.37 -28.15 20.00
CA ASP A 15 5.07 -29.12 20.87
C ASP A 15 6.42 -29.46 20.25
N GLY A 16 7.48 -28.94 20.84
CA GLY A 16 8.85 -29.17 20.39
C GLY A 16 9.34 -30.61 20.46
N THR A 17 8.70 -31.45 21.28
CA THR A 17 9.07 -32.85 21.45
C THR A 17 8.45 -33.75 20.37
N SER A 18 7.17 -33.53 20.07
CA SER A 18 6.45 -34.23 18.99
C SER A 18 6.57 -33.54 17.64
N LYS A 19 7.17 -32.34 17.59
CA LYS A 19 7.21 -31.47 16.40
C LYS A 19 5.83 -31.19 15.79
N GLN A 20 4.82 -31.17 16.61
CA GLN A 20 3.44 -30.96 16.18
C GLN A 20 3.00 -29.54 16.44
N LEU A 21 2.45 -28.88 15.39
CA LEU A 21 1.79 -27.60 15.45
C LEU A 21 0.27 -27.82 15.43
N THR A 22 -0.42 -27.34 16.44
CA THR A 22 -1.89 -27.30 16.45
C THR A 22 -2.34 -25.84 16.40
N CYS A 23 -3.20 -25.51 15.44
CA CYS A 23 -3.66 -24.16 15.19
C CYS A 23 -5.19 -24.17 15.13
N THR A 24 -5.83 -23.22 15.77
CA THR A 24 -7.28 -23.01 15.68
C THR A 24 -7.55 -21.61 15.21
N ILE A 25 -8.39 -21.49 14.18
CA ILE A 25 -8.84 -20.20 13.63
C ILE A 25 -10.32 -20.08 13.95
N GLU A 26 -10.65 -19.18 14.85
CA GLU A 26 -12.04 -18.87 15.19
C GLU A 26 -12.51 -17.67 14.35
N THR A 27 -13.53 -17.89 13.52
CA THR A 27 -14.20 -16.84 12.78
C THR A 27 -15.64 -16.70 13.22
N SER A 28 -16.28 -15.59 12.94
CA SER A 28 -17.71 -15.39 13.25
C SER A 28 -18.65 -16.35 12.52
N ALA A 29 -18.17 -17.09 11.53
CA ALA A 29 -18.97 -17.98 10.69
C ALA A 29 -18.55 -19.47 10.76
N SER A 30 -17.34 -19.80 11.24
CA SER A 30 -16.83 -21.17 11.27
C SER A 30 -15.59 -21.32 12.15
N ASN A 31 -15.48 -22.47 12.79
CA ASN A 31 -14.27 -22.87 13.49
C ASN A 31 -13.43 -23.76 12.57
N ILE A 32 -12.22 -23.36 12.31
CA ILE A 32 -11.26 -24.08 11.49
C ILE A 32 -10.15 -24.56 12.39
N SER A 33 -9.93 -25.86 12.49
CA SER A 33 -8.77 -26.41 13.18
C SER A 33 -7.79 -27.00 12.19
N ALA A 34 -6.52 -26.72 12.38
CA ALA A 34 -5.43 -27.27 11.58
C ALA A 34 -4.44 -27.95 12.51
N THR A 35 -4.01 -29.14 12.13
CA THR A 35 -2.94 -29.86 12.82
C THR A 35 -1.87 -30.18 11.78
N ALA A 36 -0.65 -29.75 12.01
CA ALA A 36 0.47 -30.02 11.13
C ALA A 36 1.64 -30.65 11.91
N THR A 37 2.35 -31.53 11.25
CA THR A 37 3.56 -32.18 11.80
C THR A 37 4.76 -31.78 10.97
N LEU A 38 5.83 -31.37 11.61
CA LEU A 38 7.09 -31.06 10.96
C LEU A 38 7.91 -32.36 10.76
N ASP A 39 8.07 -32.78 9.51
CA ASP A 39 8.86 -33.92 9.11
C ASP A 39 10.06 -33.47 8.29
N GLY A 40 11.24 -33.42 8.92
CA GLY A 40 12.42 -32.80 8.34
C GLY A 40 12.18 -31.30 8.09
N ASP A 41 12.27 -30.90 6.83
CA ASP A 41 12.05 -29.51 6.38
C ASP A 41 10.64 -29.26 5.83
N LYS A 42 9.74 -30.24 5.91
CA LYS A 42 8.40 -30.19 5.33
C LYS A 42 7.32 -30.18 6.40
N LEU A 43 6.38 -29.27 6.29
CA LEU A 43 5.20 -29.21 7.14
C LEU A 43 4.06 -29.97 6.44
N ARG A 44 3.58 -31.04 7.07
CA ARG A 44 2.42 -31.81 6.59
C ARG A 44 1.29 -31.73 7.59
N GLY A 45 0.08 -31.42 7.13
CA GLY A 45 -1.03 -31.23 8.04
C GLY A 45 -2.40 -31.46 7.46
N ASN A 46 -3.38 -31.59 8.35
CA ASN A 46 -4.79 -31.72 8.05
C ASN A 46 -5.53 -30.44 8.44
N LEU A 47 -6.40 -29.97 7.57
CA LEU A 47 -7.29 -28.83 7.79
C LEU A 47 -8.72 -29.36 7.96
N ASN A 48 -9.33 -29.13 9.10
CA ASN A 48 -10.73 -29.45 9.36
C ASN A 48 -11.57 -28.18 9.35
N VAL A 49 -12.57 -28.15 8.47
CA VAL A 49 -13.52 -27.04 8.36
C VAL A 49 -14.92 -27.61 8.52
N ASN A 50 -15.64 -27.22 9.59
CA ASN A 50 -17.06 -27.53 9.79
C ASN A 50 -17.45 -28.96 9.38
N GLU A 51 -17.06 -29.97 10.14
CA GLU A 51 -17.39 -31.40 9.91
C GLU A 51 -16.88 -32.05 8.61
N GLY A 52 -16.14 -31.31 7.79
CA GLY A 52 -15.47 -31.84 6.59
C GLY A 52 -13.95 -31.85 6.78
N SER A 53 -13.31 -33.02 6.59
CA SER A 53 -11.84 -33.14 6.63
C SER A 53 -11.28 -32.99 5.23
N PHE A 54 -10.43 -32.02 5.02
CA PHE A 54 -9.63 -31.86 3.83
C PHE A 54 -8.17 -32.14 4.17
N VAL A 55 -7.55 -33.05 3.45
CA VAL A 55 -6.10 -33.26 3.52
C VAL A 55 -5.47 -32.24 2.59
N VAL A 56 -4.75 -31.29 3.15
CA VAL A 56 -3.97 -30.33 2.37
C VAL A 56 -2.50 -30.58 2.66
N GLU A 57 -1.77 -31.04 1.68
CA GLU A 57 -0.32 -31.13 1.76
C GLU A 57 0.26 -29.73 1.50
N PHE A 58 0.90 -29.18 2.53
CA PHE A 58 1.70 -27.97 2.39
C PHE A 58 3.15 -28.41 2.14
N GLU A 59 3.65 -28.24 0.95
CA GLU A 59 5.09 -28.17 0.75
C GLU A 59 5.55 -26.76 1.10
N GLY A 60 5.88 -26.54 2.36
CA GLY A 60 6.57 -25.34 2.78
C GLY A 60 8.02 -25.42 2.31
N ALA A 61 8.51 -24.37 1.67
CA ALA A 61 9.94 -24.17 1.56
C ALA A 61 10.53 -24.21 2.98
N SER A 62 11.64 -24.94 3.12
CA SER A 62 12.43 -24.99 4.33
C SER A 62 12.55 -23.62 5.00
N CYS A 63 12.12 -23.52 6.26
CA CYS A 63 12.48 -22.39 7.13
C CYS A 63 13.94 -22.49 7.61
N THR A 64 14.83 -23.08 6.84
CA THR A 64 16.29 -22.97 6.96
C THR A 64 16.84 -21.81 6.14
N GLY A 65 16.04 -20.79 5.92
CA GLY A 65 16.56 -19.46 5.80
C GLY A 65 16.42 -18.90 7.20
N ASP A 66 17.51 -18.48 7.81
CA ASP A 66 17.48 -17.21 8.45
C ASP A 66 16.64 -16.33 7.54
N ALA A 67 15.32 -16.19 7.84
CA ALA A 67 14.67 -14.95 7.51
C ALA A 67 15.69 -13.96 7.99
N PRO A 68 16.29 -13.09 7.12
CA PRO A 68 17.26 -12.15 7.64
C PRO A 68 16.52 -11.52 8.79
N ALA A 69 16.94 -11.89 9.99
CA ALA A 69 16.40 -11.35 11.23
C ALA A 69 16.43 -9.89 10.92
N PRO A 70 15.28 -9.17 10.92
CA PRO A 70 15.17 -7.84 10.37
C PRO A 70 16.44 -7.19 10.81
N ALA A 71 17.34 -6.86 9.88
CA ALA A 71 18.77 -6.82 10.03
C ALA A 71 19.00 -6.17 11.35
N ALA A 72 19.56 -6.91 12.30
CA ALA A 72 19.60 -6.48 13.69
C ALA A 72 20.20 -5.11 13.56
N ALA A 73 19.35 -4.11 13.59
CA ALA A 73 19.77 -2.74 13.43
C ALA A 73 20.82 -2.67 14.48
N THR A 74 22.06 -2.47 14.05
CA THR A 74 23.23 -2.41 14.91
C THR A 74 22.76 -1.56 16.06
N GLU A 75 22.46 -2.22 17.21
CA GLU A 75 21.97 -1.53 18.36
C GLU A 75 23.08 -0.54 18.67
N THR A 76 22.92 0.66 18.17
CA THR A 76 23.69 1.78 18.68
C THR A 76 23.41 1.71 20.18
N PRO A 77 24.43 1.54 21.04
CA PRO A 77 24.20 1.29 22.46
C PRO A 77 23.23 2.35 22.94
N ALA A 78 22.05 1.92 23.37
CA ALA A 78 20.98 2.82 23.74
C ALA A 78 21.55 3.78 24.75
N THR A 79 21.73 5.02 24.36
CA THR A 79 22.12 6.09 25.27
C THR A 79 21.10 6.05 26.39
N ALA A 80 21.51 5.78 27.62
CA ALA A 80 20.61 5.59 28.75
C ALA A 80 19.59 6.74 28.75
N GLY A 81 18.30 6.39 28.57
CA GLY A 81 17.26 7.39 28.46
C GLY A 81 17.21 8.27 29.71
N GLN A 82 16.91 9.52 29.53
CA GLN A 82 16.81 10.54 30.59
C GLN A 82 15.35 10.76 30.97
N LYS A 83 15.13 11.41 32.11
CA LYS A 83 13.79 11.89 32.43
C LYS A 83 13.41 13.00 31.45
N LEU A 84 12.15 13.03 31.04
CA LEU A 84 11.67 14.05 30.10
C LEU A 84 11.94 15.49 30.61
N SER A 85 11.80 15.71 31.91
CA SER A 85 12.07 17.01 32.54
C SER A 85 13.49 17.53 32.33
N ASP A 86 14.44 16.62 32.07
CA ASP A 86 15.85 16.97 31.90
C ASP A 86 16.18 17.26 30.41
N LEU A 87 15.26 16.94 29.51
CA LEU A 87 15.40 17.08 28.06
C LEU A 87 14.73 18.33 27.48
N VAL A 88 13.89 19.02 28.29
CA VAL A 88 13.15 20.22 27.85
C VAL A 88 13.38 21.39 28.80
N PRO A 89 13.40 22.62 28.29
CA PRO A 89 13.71 23.81 29.10
C PRO A 89 12.58 24.22 30.08
N GLY A 90 11.49 23.44 30.13
CA GLY A 90 10.34 23.67 31.01
C GLY A 90 9.07 22.98 30.49
N PRO A 91 7.92 23.20 31.11
CA PRO A 91 6.67 22.57 30.69
C PRO A 91 6.34 22.91 29.25
N ARG A 92 6.02 21.88 28.44
CA ARG A 92 5.55 21.97 27.04
C ARG A 92 4.31 21.14 26.90
N TRP A 93 3.50 21.47 25.90
CA TRP A 93 2.30 20.71 25.58
C TRP A 93 2.66 19.45 24.80
N VAL A 94 2.14 18.30 25.20
CA VAL A 94 2.22 17.08 24.38
C VAL A 94 1.29 17.26 23.18
N SER A 95 1.87 17.36 21.99
CA SER A 95 1.10 17.54 20.75
C SER A 95 0.70 16.21 20.12
N SER A 96 1.53 15.18 20.25
CA SER A 96 1.24 13.84 19.73
C SER A 96 1.92 12.76 20.55
N LEU A 97 1.25 11.62 20.64
CA LEU A 97 1.80 10.35 21.13
C LEU A 97 1.51 9.26 20.10
N GLU A 98 2.50 8.47 19.76
CA GLU A 98 2.38 7.34 18.85
C GLU A 98 3.04 6.11 19.48
N ALA A 99 2.24 5.09 19.78
CA ALA A 99 2.76 3.81 20.24
C ALA A 99 3.22 2.99 19.03
N SER A 100 4.42 2.43 19.10
CA SER A 100 4.95 1.58 18.04
C SER A 100 4.07 0.35 17.85
N LYS A 101 3.85 -0.01 16.58
CA LYS A 101 3.17 -1.25 16.20
C LYS A 101 4.14 -2.43 16.11
N PHE A 102 5.44 -2.15 16.06
CA PHE A 102 6.48 -3.14 15.80
C PHE A 102 7.28 -3.49 17.07
N GLN A 103 7.38 -2.56 18.02
CA GLN A 103 8.20 -2.74 19.20
C GLN A 103 7.40 -2.46 20.46
N ASN A 104 7.21 -3.47 21.28
CA ASN A 104 6.55 -3.33 22.57
C ASN A 104 7.37 -2.43 23.49
N GLY A 105 6.72 -1.47 24.14
CA GLY A 105 7.36 -0.47 25.01
C GLY A 105 7.88 0.77 24.30
N ARG A 106 7.95 0.78 22.97
CA ARG A 106 8.34 1.96 22.21
C ARG A 106 7.18 2.93 22.05
N VAL A 107 7.44 4.20 22.36
CA VAL A 107 6.50 5.31 22.22
C VAL A 107 7.25 6.50 21.66
N TYR A 108 6.70 7.12 20.64
CA TYR A 108 7.15 8.40 20.11
C TYR A 108 6.29 9.53 20.68
N MET A 109 6.89 10.68 20.90
CA MET A 109 6.21 11.85 21.43
C MET A 109 6.72 13.13 20.80
N THR A 110 5.81 14.04 20.51
CA THR A 110 6.16 15.41 20.14
C THR A 110 5.62 16.40 21.14
N LEU A 111 6.38 17.47 21.36
CA LEU A 111 5.97 18.57 22.22
C LEU A 111 5.88 19.86 21.42
N ASP A 112 4.94 20.70 21.84
CA ASP A 112 4.68 22.01 21.28
C ASP A 112 4.93 23.09 22.35
N GLY A 113 5.82 24.00 22.04
CA GLY A 113 6.17 25.13 22.91
C GLY A 113 5.67 26.49 22.42
N HIS A 114 4.96 26.58 21.27
CA HIS A 114 4.61 27.85 20.64
C HIS A 114 3.85 28.81 21.58
N ARG A 115 3.03 28.28 22.50
CA ARG A 115 2.31 29.10 23.51
C ARG A 115 3.21 29.64 24.61
N SER A 116 4.46 29.16 24.69
CA SER A 116 5.49 29.61 25.63
C SER A 116 6.61 30.36 24.90
N ASP A 117 6.32 30.86 23.69
CA ASP A 117 7.27 31.57 22.81
C ASP A 117 8.51 30.72 22.49
N ASP A 118 8.31 29.43 22.37
CA ASP A 118 9.34 28.46 22.06
C ASP A 118 8.87 27.62 20.84
N THR A 119 9.52 27.80 19.71
CA THR A 119 9.18 27.14 18.45
C THR A 119 10.15 26.03 18.08
N GLU A 120 11.06 25.65 18.98
CA GLU A 120 12.01 24.57 18.74
C GLU A 120 11.28 23.23 18.50
N PRO A 121 11.79 22.40 17.58
CA PRO A 121 11.19 21.09 17.29
C PRO A 121 11.57 20.08 18.38
N TYR A 122 10.60 19.63 19.14
CA TYR A 122 10.77 18.62 20.18
C TYR A 122 10.18 17.29 19.75
N VAL A 123 11.03 16.30 19.52
CA VAL A 123 10.65 14.93 19.18
C VAL A 123 11.44 13.96 20.05
N PHE A 124 10.73 13.03 20.67
CA PHE A 124 11.31 12.07 21.60
C PHE A 124 10.85 10.66 21.32
N VAL A 125 11.69 9.68 21.69
CA VAL A 125 11.34 8.27 21.72
C VAL A 125 11.64 7.70 23.10
N SER A 126 10.76 6.86 23.57
CA SER A 126 10.96 5.96 24.71
C SER A 126 10.97 4.53 24.21
N GLU A 127 11.80 3.67 24.79
CA GLU A 127 11.87 2.24 24.52
C GLU A 127 11.35 1.40 25.70
N ASP A 128 10.93 2.04 26.80
CA ASP A 128 10.66 1.44 28.10
C ASP A 128 9.30 1.87 28.70
N PHE A 129 8.29 2.01 27.85
CA PHE A 129 6.93 2.44 28.25
C PHE A 129 6.87 3.86 28.83
N GLY A 130 7.72 4.77 28.36
CA GLY A 130 7.74 6.16 28.80
C GLY A 130 8.48 6.43 30.10
N LYS A 131 9.23 5.45 30.63
CA LYS A 131 10.02 5.66 31.85
C LYS A 131 11.23 6.54 31.62
N SER A 132 11.87 6.36 30.46
CA SER A 132 12.98 7.19 30.02
C SER A 132 12.81 7.59 28.55
N TRP A 133 13.42 8.71 28.17
CA TRP A 133 13.25 9.33 26.86
C TRP A 133 14.59 9.71 26.25
N ARG A 134 14.65 9.70 24.94
CA ARG A 134 15.76 10.17 24.12
C ARG A 134 15.24 11.14 23.07
N SER A 135 15.93 12.26 22.87
CA SER A 135 15.61 13.17 21.76
C SER A 135 16.00 12.53 20.42
N ILE A 136 15.14 12.70 19.44
CA ILE A 136 15.35 12.29 18.04
C ILE A 136 15.16 13.49 17.09
N SER A 137 15.38 14.70 17.55
CA SER A 137 15.26 15.94 16.77
C SER A 137 16.61 16.49 16.28
N ALA A 138 17.72 15.75 16.41
CA ALA A 138 19.08 16.27 16.28
C ALA A 138 19.39 17.03 14.98
N ASN A 139 18.80 16.66 13.84
CA ASN A 139 19.02 17.36 12.56
C ASN A 139 17.80 18.14 12.06
N LEU A 140 16.77 18.28 12.89
CA LEU A 140 15.67 19.19 12.55
C LEU A 140 16.14 20.63 12.76
N PRO A 141 16.01 21.49 11.74
CA PRO A 141 16.35 22.91 11.93
C PRO A 141 15.27 23.60 12.76
N SER A 142 15.64 24.61 13.56
CA SER A 142 14.68 25.46 14.29
C SER A 142 13.61 26.04 13.36
N ALA A 143 13.95 26.27 12.07
CA ALA A 143 13.01 26.69 11.05
C ALA A 143 11.93 25.65 10.70
N ALA A 144 11.99 24.41 11.21
CA ALA A 144 10.89 23.45 11.12
C ALA A 144 9.69 23.91 11.97
N GLY A 145 9.97 24.62 13.04
CA GLY A 145 8.97 25.10 14.01
C GLY A 145 8.47 23.96 14.91
N SER A 146 7.49 24.28 15.74
CA SER A 146 6.90 23.34 16.69
C SER A 146 6.39 22.09 16.00
N CYS A 147 6.63 20.91 16.59
CA CYS A 147 6.14 19.64 16.10
C CYS A 147 4.68 19.42 16.52
N ARG A 148 3.83 19.02 15.59
CA ARG A 148 2.38 18.84 15.77
C ARG A 148 1.97 17.40 15.88
N VAL A 149 2.52 16.54 15.03
CA VAL A 149 2.13 15.13 14.94
C VAL A 149 3.30 14.27 14.51
N ILE A 150 3.40 13.09 15.11
CA ILE A 150 4.32 12.02 14.67
C ILE A 150 3.53 10.75 14.42
N ARG A 151 3.90 10.01 13.37
CA ARG A 151 3.33 8.70 13.06
C ARG A 151 4.42 7.74 12.60
N GLU A 152 4.40 6.53 13.15
CA GLU A 152 5.16 5.40 12.62
C GLU A 152 4.44 4.81 11.42
N ASP A 153 5.15 4.46 10.34
CA ASP A 153 4.53 3.83 9.19
C ASP A 153 3.90 2.48 9.57
N ARG A 154 2.79 2.14 8.92
CA ARG A 154 2.02 0.93 9.25
C ARG A 154 2.74 -0.36 8.88
N THR A 155 3.65 -0.32 7.91
CA THR A 155 4.28 -1.49 7.29
C THR A 155 5.80 -1.50 7.43
N ARG A 156 6.40 -0.37 7.83
CA ARG A 156 7.85 -0.22 7.92
C ARG A 156 8.26 0.47 9.23
N ALA A 157 8.88 -0.29 10.14
CA ALA A 157 9.20 0.12 11.51
C ALA A 157 10.21 1.27 11.64
N ASP A 158 11.04 1.50 10.64
CA ASP A 158 12.08 2.54 10.64
C ASP A 158 11.63 3.82 9.91
N LEU A 159 10.44 3.79 9.30
CA LEU A 159 9.86 4.94 8.60
C LEU A 159 8.93 5.72 9.53
N LEU A 160 9.28 6.97 9.75
CA LEU A 160 8.49 7.90 10.56
C LEU A 160 8.08 9.11 9.73
N TYR A 161 6.89 9.63 10.00
CA TYR A 161 6.35 10.88 9.46
C TYR A 161 6.20 11.89 10.59
N LEU A 162 6.65 13.12 10.37
CA LEU A 162 6.58 14.20 11.34
C LEU A 162 5.99 15.46 10.72
N GLY A 163 4.86 15.88 11.23
CA GLY A 163 4.24 17.16 10.89
C GLY A 163 4.72 18.27 11.82
N CYS A 164 5.33 19.30 11.24
CA CYS A 164 5.77 20.49 11.93
C CYS A 164 4.98 21.74 11.49
N GLU A 165 5.28 22.89 12.07
CA GLU A 165 4.61 24.16 11.78
C GLU A 165 4.72 24.61 10.32
N PHE A 166 5.83 24.28 9.65
CA PHE A 166 6.09 24.80 8.30
C PHE A 166 6.31 23.70 7.24
N SER A 167 6.23 22.41 7.60
CA SER A 167 6.55 21.33 6.69
C SER A 167 6.19 19.95 7.21
N LEU A 168 6.19 18.98 6.29
CA LEU A 168 6.24 17.56 6.57
C LEU A 168 7.69 17.07 6.50
N TRP A 169 8.05 16.20 7.43
CA TRP A 169 9.35 15.55 7.51
C TRP A 169 9.19 14.03 7.52
N VAL A 170 10.18 13.34 7.00
CA VAL A 170 10.24 11.88 6.97
C VAL A 170 11.59 11.41 7.47
N SER A 171 11.61 10.32 8.22
CA SER A 171 12.82 9.62 8.64
C SER A 171 12.74 8.17 8.16
N PHE A 172 13.86 7.63 7.67
CA PHE A 172 14.00 6.23 7.24
C PHE A 172 14.81 5.38 8.23
N ASP A 173 15.18 5.95 9.37
CA ASP A 173 16.08 5.41 10.37
C ASP A 173 15.61 5.66 11.81
N ARG A 174 14.30 5.66 12.01
CA ARG A 174 13.66 5.85 13.33
C ARG A 174 13.99 7.19 14.01
N GLY A 175 14.15 8.24 13.21
CA GLY A 175 14.36 9.58 13.71
C GLY A 175 15.83 9.98 13.93
N GLU A 176 16.80 9.15 13.52
CA GLU A 176 18.21 9.54 13.54
C GLU A 176 18.49 10.66 12.53
N LYS A 177 17.81 10.62 11.37
CA LYS A 177 17.85 11.68 10.36
C LYS A 177 16.46 11.98 9.82
N TRP A 178 16.19 13.27 9.67
CA TRP A 178 14.95 13.78 9.11
C TRP A 178 15.20 14.46 7.77
N HIS A 179 14.35 14.17 6.81
CA HIS A 179 14.36 14.74 5.47
C HIS A 179 13.06 15.49 5.24
N ARG A 180 13.16 16.71 4.72
CA ARG A 180 11.98 17.50 4.41
C ARG A 180 11.27 16.92 3.19
N LEU A 181 9.97 16.70 3.33
CA LEU A 181 9.10 16.18 2.25
C LEU A 181 8.07 17.25 1.90
N ASN A 182 8.32 18.01 0.88
CA ASN A 182 7.44 19.13 0.51
C ASN A 182 7.39 19.40 -1.00
N SER A 183 7.45 18.40 -1.84
CA SER A 183 7.41 18.52 -3.30
C SER A 183 6.51 19.68 -3.78
N ASN A 184 5.19 19.51 -3.73
CA ASN A 184 4.20 20.54 -4.01
C ASN A 184 3.41 21.00 -2.78
N LEU A 185 3.72 20.48 -1.59
CA LEU A 185 3.10 20.91 -0.34
C LEU A 185 3.58 22.33 0.00
N PRO A 186 2.68 23.31 0.12
CA PRO A 186 3.08 24.67 0.52
C PRO A 186 3.64 24.71 1.92
N THR A 187 4.28 25.82 2.29
CA THR A 187 4.65 26.10 3.67
C THR A 187 3.38 26.20 4.51
N VAL A 188 3.14 25.20 5.36
CA VAL A 188 1.92 25.05 6.15
C VAL A 188 2.17 24.13 7.33
N ALA A 189 1.47 24.37 8.44
CA ALA A 189 1.48 23.46 9.56
C ALA A 189 0.70 22.16 9.23
N VAL A 190 1.34 21.01 9.47
CA VAL A 190 0.72 19.69 9.33
C VAL A 190 0.32 19.22 10.73
N HIS A 191 -0.98 19.25 11.01
CA HIS A 191 -1.53 18.95 12.31
C HIS A 191 -1.95 17.50 12.51
N GLU A 192 -2.25 16.79 11.41
CA GLU A 192 -2.63 15.37 11.47
C GLU A 192 -2.09 14.61 10.25
N ILE A 193 -1.74 13.35 10.48
CA ILE A 193 -1.26 12.41 9.48
C ILE A 193 -2.03 11.10 9.66
N ALA A 194 -2.90 10.80 8.72
CA ALA A 194 -3.67 9.57 8.71
C ALA A 194 -3.18 8.65 7.57
N GLN A 195 -2.94 7.38 7.90
CA GLN A 195 -2.46 6.39 6.95
C GLN A 195 -3.60 5.46 6.57
N HIS A 196 -3.85 5.31 5.27
CA HIS A 196 -4.85 4.36 4.79
C HIS A 196 -4.40 2.92 5.06
N THR A 197 -5.35 2.04 5.38
CA THR A 197 -5.03 0.69 5.86
C THR A 197 -4.63 -0.28 4.75
N LEU A 198 -5.12 -0.07 3.53
CA LEU A 198 -4.98 -1.00 2.42
C LEU A 198 -4.11 -0.46 1.28
N SER A 199 -3.93 0.84 1.19
CA SER A 199 -3.09 1.48 0.17
C SER A 199 -1.87 2.18 0.78
N GLY A 200 -1.00 2.70 -0.07
CA GLY A 200 0.12 3.55 0.33
C GLY A 200 -0.29 4.98 0.70
N ASP A 201 -1.58 5.31 0.61
CA ASP A 201 -2.05 6.68 0.77
C ASP A 201 -1.90 7.17 2.20
N VAL A 202 -1.38 8.37 2.31
CA VAL A 202 -1.29 9.14 3.54
C VAL A 202 -2.01 10.47 3.33
N VAL A 203 -2.88 10.79 4.28
CA VAL A 203 -3.70 12.00 4.28
C VAL A 203 -3.13 12.97 5.31
N LEU A 204 -2.86 14.19 4.89
CA LEU A 204 -2.33 15.26 5.71
C LEU A 204 -3.43 16.28 6.01
N GLY A 205 -3.75 16.46 7.28
CA GLY A 205 -4.60 17.55 7.76
C GLY A 205 -3.75 18.79 8.03
N THR A 206 -3.92 19.85 7.22
CA THR A 206 -3.14 21.08 7.35
C THR A 206 -3.92 22.19 8.03
N HIS A 207 -3.21 23.11 8.65
CA HIS A 207 -3.84 24.29 9.25
C HIS A 207 -4.14 25.37 8.20
N GLY A 208 -5.38 25.36 7.73
CA GLY A 208 -5.91 26.41 6.86
C GLY A 208 -5.61 26.27 5.35
N ARG A 209 -4.92 25.19 4.91
CA ARG A 209 -4.63 24.96 3.49
C ARG A 209 -5.18 23.63 2.97
N GLY A 210 -6.29 23.20 3.55
CA GLY A 210 -7.02 22.02 3.10
C GLY A 210 -6.39 20.69 3.53
N ILE A 211 -6.81 19.64 2.85
CA ILE A 211 -6.38 18.26 3.07
C ILE A 211 -5.55 17.85 1.85
N TRP A 212 -4.41 17.22 2.11
CA TRP A 212 -3.50 16.72 1.08
C TRP A 212 -3.44 15.21 1.15
N VAL A 213 -3.38 14.56 0.00
CA VAL A 213 -3.23 13.11 -0.10
C VAL A 213 -2.00 12.82 -0.94
N THR A 214 -1.19 11.88 -0.48
CA THR A 214 0.01 11.44 -1.20
C THR A 214 0.22 9.95 -1.02
N ASP A 215 0.73 9.27 -2.05
CA ASP A 215 1.13 7.87 -1.98
C ASP A 215 2.56 7.75 -1.44
N MET A 216 2.72 7.03 -0.34
CA MET A 216 4.01 6.76 0.31
C MET A 216 4.59 5.39 -0.05
N THR A 217 3.98 4.66 -0.98
CA THR A 217 4.43 3.31 -1.39
C THR A 217 5.90 3.31 -1.80
N VAL A 218 6.34 4.36 -2.50
CA VAL A 218 7.74 4.52 -2.90
C VAL A 218 8.65 4.69 -1.69
N LEU A 219 8.27 5.53 -0.73
CA LEU A 219 9.10 5.79 0.47
C LEU A 219 9.28 4.54 1.32
N ARG A 220 8.29 3.64 1.33
CA ARG A 220 8.38 2.35 2.01
C ARG A 220 9.44 1.43 1.42
N GLN A 221 9.85 1.66 0.17
CA GLN A 221 10.86 0.87 -0.55
C GLN A 221 12.26 1.51 -0.52
N PHE A 222 12.41 2.70 0.05
CA PHE A 222 13.71 3.36 0.15
C PHE A 222 14.64 2.60 1.10
N THR A 223 15.68 2.00 0.52
CA THR A 223 16.78 1.33 1.23
C THR A 223 18.12 1.93 0.79
N THR A 224 19.20 1.52 1.42
CA THR A 224 20.55 1.92 1.00
C THR A 224 20.86 1.53 -0.45
N ASP A 225 20.25 0.44 -0.93
CA ASP A 225 20.50 -0.10 -2.28
C ASP A 225 19.95 0.84 -3.36
N VAL A 226 18.83 1.55 -3.09
CA VAL A 226 18.27 2.56 -4.00
C VAL A 226 19.30 3.63 -4.36
N PHE A 227 20.22 3.93 -3.45
CA PHE A 227 21.27 4.92 -3.66
C PHE A 227 22.60 4.33 -4.13
N ALA A 228 22.78 3.01 -3.99
CA ALA A 228 24.01 2.32 -4.37
C ALA A 228 24.06 1.97 -5.87
N GLU A 229 22.88 1.69 -6.45
CA GLU A 229 22.74 1.32 -7.85
C GLU A 229 22.58 2.54 -8.76
N GLY A 230 23.06 2.46 -9.99
CA GLY A 230 22.97 3.54 -10.98
C GLY A 230 21.52 3.91 -11.34
N ALA A 231 20.64 2.89 -11.30
CA ALA A 231 19.21 3.02 -11.52
C ALA A 231 18.45 2.03 -10.61
N TYR A 232 17.26 2.41 -10.18
CA TYR A 232 16.37 1.55 -9.39
C TYR A 232 14.92 1.69 -9.86
N LEU A 233 14.24 0.57 -10.06
CA LEU A 233 12.81 0.53 -10.40
C LEU A 233 12.02 0.09 -9.17
N PHE A 234 11.21 1.00 -8.63
CA PHE A 234 10.32 0.70 -7.51
C PHE A 234 9.18 -0.21 -7.98
N ARG A 235 8.75 -1.11 -7.10
CA ARG A 235 7.54 -1.88 -7.35
C ARG A 235 6.34 -0.92 -7.37
N PRO A 236 5.59 -0.83 -8.47
CA PRO A 236 4.40 -0.01 -8.55
C PRO A 236 3.33 -0.48 -7.57
N ALA A 237 2.51 0.44 -7.07
CA ALA A 237 1.28 0.08 -6.39
C ALA A 237 0.30 -0.59 -7.37
N ASP A 238 -0.60 -1.42 -6.83
CA ASP A 238 -1.66 -2.02 -7.63
C ASP A 238 -2.56 -0.92 -8.19
N ALA A 239 -2.93 -1.01 -9.47
CA ALA A 239 -3.74 -0.04 -10.16
C ALA A 239 -5.16 -0.55 -10.35
N VAL A 240 -6.14 0.36 -10.36
CA VAL A 240 -7.54 0.02 -10.63
C VAL A 240 -7.93 0.56 -12.00
N ALA A 241 -8.50 -0.30 -12.84
CA ALA A 241 -9.06 0.07 -14.14
C ALA A 241 -10.44 0.75 -13.95
N TRP A 242 -10.42 1.97 -13.41
CA TRP A 242 -11.64 2.73 -13.14
C TRP A 242 -12.48 2.93 -14.40
N ARG A 243 -13.75 2.53 -14.36
CA ARG A 243 -14.73 2.82 -15.40
C ARG A 243 -15.26 4.24 -15.19
N SER A 244 -15.44 4.97 -16.29
CA SER A 244 -16.09 6.28 -16.23
C SER A 244 -17.58 6.04 -16.06
N GLY A 245 -18.09 6.24 -14.85
CA GLY A 245 -19.53 6.36 -14.64
C GLY A 245 -20.06 7.64 -15.31
N THR A 246 -21.27 7.60 -15.79
CA THR A 246 -22.03 8.82 -16.06
C THR A 246 -22.20 9.52 -14.72
N GLU A 247 -21.49 10.64 -14.53
CA GLU A 247 -21.71 11.48 -13.37
C GLU A 247 -23.16 12.02 -13.42
N ALA A 248 -24.07 11.28 -12.82
CA ALA A 248 -25.44 11.72 -12.58
C ALA A 248 -25.44 12.71 -11.42
N GLY A 249 -24.97 13.92 -11.65
CA GLY A 249 -24.96 14.92 -10.60
C GLY A 249 -24.56 16.30 -11.07
N SER A 250 -25.25 17.31 -10.61
CA SER A 250 -24.84 18.69 -10.74
C SER A 250 -23.53 18.91 -9.95
N SER A 251 -22.52 19.47 -10.59
CA SER A 251 -21.32 19.96 -9.90
C SER A 251 -21.64 21.04 -8.86
N GLY A 252 -22.87 21.54 -8.85
CA GLY A 252 -23.34 22.59 -7.97
C GLY A 252 -22.57 23.91 -8.21
N THR A 253 -22.54 24.75 -7.21
CA THR A 253 -21.80 26.01 -7.19
C THR A 253 -20.37 25.84 -6.64
N ARG A 254 -19.76 24.67 -6.79
CA ARG A 254 -18.41 24.41 -6.29
C ARG A 254 -17.42 25.33 -6.99
N ARG A 255 -16.82 26.23 -6.23
CA ARG A 255 -15.80 27.16 -6.71
C ARG A 255 -14.40 26.57 -6.67
N PHE A 256 -14.22 25.52 -5.89
CA PHE A 256 -12.96 24.81 -5.73
C PHE A 256 -13.21 23.32 -5.76
N VAL A 257 -12.44 22.61 -6.56
CA VAL A 257 -12.43 21.15 -6.65
C VAL A 257 -10.97 20.72 -6.55
N GLY A 258 -10.67 19.76 -5.66
CA GLY A 258 -9.35 19.18 -5.58
C GLY A 258 -9.03 18.36 -6.83
N GLU A 259 -7.76 18.26 -7.16
CA GLU A 259 -7.29 17.39 -8.23
C GLU A 259 -7.28 15.93 -7.76
N ASN A 260 -7.83 15.04 -8.57
CA ASN A 260 -7.69 13.62 -8.36
C ASN A 260 -6.30 13.15 -8.82
N PRO A 261 -5.74 12.09 -8.22
CA PRO A 261 -4.51 11.50 -8.74
C PRO A 261 -4.71 11.03 -10.20
N PRO A 262 -3.65 11.04 -11.02
CA PRO A 262 -3.72 10.55 -12.39
C PRO A 262 -4.25 9.11 -12.41
N ARG A 263 -5.19 8.83 -13.33
CA ARG A 263 -5.70 7.46 -13.51
C ARG A 263 -4.63 6.59 -14.12
N GLY A 264 -4.50 5.36 -13.62
CA GLY A 264 -3.56 4.39 -14.14
C GLY A 264 -2.54 3.92 -13.12
N ALA A 265 -1.51 3.23 -13.57
CA ALA A 265 -0.41 2.78 -12.75
C ALA A 265 0.69 3.84 -12.68
N GLN A 266 1.08 4.20 -11.47
CA GLN A 266 2.19 5.12 -11.23
C GLN A 266 3.48 4.31 -11.13
N ILE A 267 4.38 4.49 -12.09
CA ILE A 267 5.66 3.81 -12.18
C ILE A 267 6.74 4.77 -11.72
N HIS A 268 7.42 4.43 -10.64
CA HIS A 268 8.49 5.23 -10.08
C HIS A 268 9.85 4.56 -10.31
N TYR A 269 10.83 5.36 -10.61
CA TYR A 269 12.24 4.91 -10.69
C TYR A 269 13.16 6.03 -10.22
N SER A 270 14.35 5.66 -9.79
CA SER A 270 15.38 6.62 -9.40
C SER A 270 16.64 6.41 -10.23
N LEU A 271 17.32 7.52 -10.52
CA LEU A 271 18.61 7.57 -11.18
C LEU A 271 19.61 8.26 -10.24
N THR A 272 20.76 7.64 -10.03
CA THR A 272 21.84 8.25 -9.23
C THR A 272 22.82 9.05 -10.09
N ARG A 273 22.64 9.04 -11.40
CA ARG A 273 23.35 9.83 -12.40
C ARG A 273 22.44 10.09 -13.60
N GLU A 274 22.76 11.08 -14.40
CA GLU A 274 22.11 11.29 -15.69
C GLU A 274 22.35 10.11 -16.63
N ALA A 275 21.30 9.64 -17.30
CA ALA A 275 21.35 8.55 -18.27
C ALA A 275 21.30 9.11 -19.71
N ALA A 276 21.82 8.36 -20.68
CA ALA A 276 21.71 8.73 -22.08
C ALA A 276 20.30 8.47 -22.62
N SER A 277 19.66 7.40 -22.13
CA SER A 277 18.29 7.05 -22.53
C SER A 277 17.54 6.33 -21.42
N VAL A 278 16.25 6.61 -21.32
CA VAL A 278 15.36 5.91 -20.38
C VAL A 278 14.05 5.58 -21.10
N SER A 279 13.65 4.31 -21.05
CA SER A 279 12.37 3.86 -21.58
C SER A 279 11.71 2.85 -20.66
N ILE A 280 10.38 2.85 -20.63
CA ILE A 280 9.58 1.92 -19.83
C ILE A 280 8.69 1.14 -20.79
N THR A 281 8.88 -0.17 -20.82
CA THR A 281 8.06 -1.07 -21.64
C THR A 281 7.10 -1.85 -20.73
N ILE A 282 5.82 -1.78 -21.06
CA ILE A 282 4.78 -2.61 -20.42
C ILE A 282 4.47 -3.78 -21.32
N SER A 283 4.47 -4.97 -20.78
CA SER A 283 4.10 -6.21 -21.47
C SER A 283 3.16 -7.05 -20.62
N ASP A 284 2.45 -7.96 -21.27
CA ASP A 284 1.74 -9.01 -20.54
C ASP A 284 2.69 -10.09 -20.02
N ILE A 285 2.14 -11.05 -19.27
CA ILE A 285 2.92 -12.16 -18.69
C ILE A 285 3.53 -13.10 -19.75
N GLU A 286 3.04 -13.06 -20.99
CA GLU A 286 3.56 -13.83 -22.13
C GLU A 286 4.70 -13.07 -22.85
N GLY A 287 5.02 -11.87 -22.39
CA GLY A 287 6.07 -11.01 -22.94
C GLY A 287 5.64 -10.21 -24.19
N ARG A 288 4.34 -10.18 -24.52
CA ARG A 288 3.84 -9.34 -25.61
C ARG A 288 3.82 -7.88 -25.16
N LYS A 289 4.55 -7.06 -25.89
CA LYS A 289 4.62 -5.63 -25.65
C LYS A 289 3.26 -4.95 -25.89
N LEU A 290 2.82 -4.17 -24.91
CA LEU A 290 1.57 -3.41 -24.96
C LEU A 290 1.82 -1.93 -25.26
N VAL A 291 2.79 -1.30 -24.61
CA VAL A 291 3.11 0.10 -24.77
C VAL A 291 4.57 0.36 -24.39
N THR A 292 5.18 1.39 -24.97
CA THR A 292 6.43 1.97 -24.49
C THR A 292 6.20 3.42 -24.11
N LEU A 293 6.66 3.78 -22.91
CA LEU A 293 6.62 5.12 -22.35
C LEU A 293 8.04 5.67 -22.30
N GLU A 294 8.17 6.96 -22.55
CA GLU A 294 9.44 7.67 -22.39
C GLU A 294 9.61 8.05 -20.93
N GLY A 295 10.80 7.87 -20.38
CA GLY A 295 11.20 8.30 -19.04
C GLY A 295 12.09 9.52 -19.09
N ASP A 296 12.15 10.26 -17.98
CA ASP A 296 13.11 11.33 -17.78
C ASP A 296 14.48 10.73 -17.45
N ASN A 297 15.54 11.28 -18.03
CA ASN A 297 16.90 10.79 -17.90
C ASN A 297 17.75 11.58 -16.89
N ALA A 298 17.21 12.60 -16.25
CA ALA A 298 17.92 13.39 -15.26
C ALA A 298 18.19 12.61 -13.96
N LEU A 299 19.18 13.06 -13.20
CA LEU A 299 19.41 12.57 -11.82
C LEU A 299 18.15 12.81 -10.97
N GLY A 300 17.72 11.82 -10.19
CA GLY A 300 16.65 11.99 -9.21
C GLY A 300 15.60 10.89 -9.21
N LEU A 301 14.49 11.17 -8.51
CA LEU A 301 13.31 10.33 -8.48
C LEU A 301 12.32 10.79 -9.54
N HIS A 302 11.88 9.86 -10.36
CA HIS A 302 10.98 10.11 -11.47
C HIS A 302 9.70 9.30 -11.36
N GLN A 303 8.63 9.81 -11.98
CA GLN A 303 7.34 9.16 -12.04
C GLN A 303 6.81 9.21 -13.48
N VAL A 304 6.37 8.05 -13.98
CA VAL A 304 5.68 7.93 -15.27
C VAL A 304 4.35 7.23 -15.05
N THR A 305 3.30 7.76 -15.63
CA THR A 305 1.95 7.19 -15.53
C THR A 305 1.64 6.34 -16.74
N TRP A 306 1.32 5.07 -16.53
CA TRP A 306 0.70 4.23 -17.54
C TRP A 306 -0.83 4.29 -17.40
N ASP A 307 -1.51 4.78 -18.42
CA ASP A 307 -2.96 4.98 -18.45
C ASP A 307 -3.78 3.67 -18.63
N LEU A 308 -3.15 2.53 -18.41
CA LEU A 308 -3.70 1.17 -18.56
C LEU A 308 -4.19 0.86 -19.97
N ARG A 309 -3.68 1.57 -20.97
CA ARG A 309 -4.03 1.33 -22.37
C ARG A 309 -2.86 0.71 -23.13
N ARG A 310 -3.20 -0.09 -24.13
CA ARG A 310 -2.22 -0.59 -25.09
C ARG A 310 -2.09 0.37 -26.26
N GLU A 311 -0.96 0.34 -26.91
CA GLU A 311 -0.79 0.98 -28.21
C GLU A 311 -1.47 0.17 -29.31
N VAL A 312 -2.06 0.88 -30.25
CA VAL A 312 -2.56 0.29 -31.50
C VAL A 312 -2.00 1.07 -32.68
N ARG A 313 -1.63 0.33 -33.74
CA ARG A 313 -1.20 0.93 -34.99
C ARG A 313 -2.35 0.88 -35.99
N GLN A 314 -2.85 2.05 -36.35
CA GLN A 314 -3.87 2.17 -37.40
C GLN A 314 -3.33 3.09 -38.51
N ARG A 315 -3.33 2.58 -39.75
CA ARG A 315 -2.89 3.36 -40.92
C ARG A 315 -1.51 4.00 -40.78
N GLY A 316 -0.56 3.29 -40.14
CA GLY A 316 0.81 3.75 -39.96
C GLY A 316 1.01 4.75 -38.79
N ARG A 317 -0.05 5.12 -38.07
CA ARG A 317 0.03 5.99 -36.88
C ARG A 317 -0.14 5.16 -35.62
N VAL A 318 0.68 5.47 -34.62
CA VAL A 318 0.54 4.94 -33.26
C VAL A 318 -0.55 5.74 -32.56
N GLY A 319 -1.53 5.05 -31.98
CA GLY A 319 -2.62 5.67 -31.24
C GLY A 319 -2.93 4.91 -29.96
N ARG A 320 -3.73 5.52 -29.10
CA ARG A 320 -4.23 4.91 -27.87
C ARG A 320 -5.27 3.83 -28.21
N GLY A 321 -5.01 2.63 -27.76
CA GLY A 321 -5.92 1.49 -27.87
C GLY A 321 -6.88 1.38 -26.67
N PRO A 322 -7.60 0.27 -26.56
CA PRO A 322 -8.48 -0.02 -25.44
C PRO A 322 -7.68 -0.20 -24.15
N THR A 323 -8.38 -0.02 -23.03
CA THR A 323 -7.89 -0.35 -21.70
C THR A 323 -7.58 -1.85 -21.62
N VAL A 324 -6.54 -2.21 -20.92
CA VAL A 324 -6.16 -3.61 -20.69
C VAL A 324 -7.14 -4.29 -19.72
N ALA A 325 -7.26 -5.60 -19.81
CA ALA A 325 -8.05 -6.38 -18.86
C ALA A 325 -7.40 -6.36 -17.45
N PRO A 326 -8.16 -6.58 -16.39
CA PRO A 326 -7.59 -6.86 -15.09
C PRO A 326 -6.63 -8.04 -15.13
N GLY A 327 -5.49 -7.93 -14.45
CA GLY A 327 -4.44 -8.95 -14.50
C GLY A 327 -3.07 -8.43 -14.07
N THR A 328 -2.05 -9.23 -14.25
CA THR A 328 -0.66 -8.90 -13.93
C THR A 328 0.11 -8.54 -15.19
N TYR A 329 0.88 -7.46 -15.11
CA TYR A 329 1.67 -6.93 -16.21
C TYR A 329 3.12 -6.75 -15.78
N LEU A 330 4.04 -6.91 -16.72
CA LEU A 330 5.47 -6.72 -16.52
C LEU A 330 5.85 -5.29 -16.91
N VAL A 331 6.51 -4.60 -16.00
CA VAL A 331 7.12 -3.28 -16.20
C VAL A 331 8.62 -3.50 -16.38
N THR A 332 9.17 -3.16 -17.53
CA THR A 332 10.61 -3.20 -17.81
C THR A 332 11.09 -1.77 -17.99
N LEU A 333 11.92 -1.31 -17.07
CA LEU A 333 12.67 -0.05 -17.18
C LEU A 333 14.00 -0.37 -17.85
N THR A 334 14.29 0.28 -18.95
CA THR A 334 15.59 0.22 -19.64
C THR A 334 16.29 1.57 -19.46
N VAL A 335 17.42 1.56 -18.79
CA VAL A 335 18.29 2.71 -18.58
C VAL A 335 19.61 2.42 -19.28
N ASP A 336 19.91 3.16 -20.34
CA ASP A 336 21.00 2.86 -21.23
C ASP A 336 20.91 1.39 -21.72
N ASP A 337 21.83 0.53 -21.27
CA ASP A 337 21.87 -0.90 -21.61
C ASP A 337 21.39 -1.82 -20.46
N VAL A 338 20.88 -1.25 -19.36
CA VAL A 338 20.48 -2.02 -18.16
C VAL A 338 18.96 -2.15 -18.11
N GLU A 339 18.47 -3.37 -17.97
CA GLU A 339 17.04 -3.65 -17.77
C GLU A 339 16.73 -3.99 -16.32
N LEU A 340 15.77 -3.29 -15.75
CA LEU A 340 15.17 -3.57 -14.43
C LEU A 340 13.70 -3.96 -14.62
N LYS A 341 13.24 -4.96 -13.88
CA LYS A 341 11.90 -5.52 -14.06
C LYS A 341 11.11 -5.54 -12.76
N GLN A 342 9.87 -5.12 -12.83
CA GLN A 342 8.89 -5.19 -11.75
C GLN A 342 7.54 -5.63 -12.32
N VAL A 343 6.64 -6.03 -11.45
CA VAL A 343 5.26 -6.38 -11.82
C VAL A 343 4.32 -5.31 -11.30
N VAL A 344 3.27 -5.03 -12.07
CA VAL A 344 2.12 -4.23 -11.67
C VAL A 344 0.86 -5.05 -11.83
N ARG A 345 0.01 -5.04 -10.83
CA ARG A 345 -1.30 -5.63 -10.88
C ARG A 345 -2.33 -4.57 -11.25
N VAL A 346 -3.23 -4.92 -12.14
CA VAL A 346 -4.39 -4.11 -12.50
C VAL A 346 -5.63 -4.84 -12.03
N ASP A 347 -6.38 -4.21 -11.13
CA ASP A 347 -7.64 -4.72 -10.62
C ASP A 347 -8.83 -4.13 -11.39
N SER A 348 -9.96 -4.84 -11.39
CA SER A 348 -11.22 -4.33 -11.92
C SER A 348 -11.75 -3.20 -11.01
N ASP A 349 -12.60 -2.35 -11.57
CA ASP A 349 -13.32 -1.33 -10.80
C ASP A 349 -14.24 -2.02 -9.77
N PRO A 350 -14.03 -1.83 -8.46
CA PRO A 350 -14.81 -2.51 -7.42
C PRO A 350 -16.30 -2.10 -7.40
N ASN A 351 -16.66 -1.01 -8.09
CA ASN A 351 -18.03 -0.54 -8.16
C ASN A 351 -18.83 -1.18 -9.31
N TYR A 352 -18.17 -1.98 -10.15
CA TYR A 352 -18.80 -2.70 -11.25
C TYR A 352 -18.49 -4.18 -11.13
N GLU A 353 -19.52 -5.00 -11.03
CA GLU A 353 -19.37 -6.45 -11.21
C GLU A 353 -18.90 -6.71 -12.64
N ASP A 354 -17.96 -7.64 -12.82
CA ASP A 354 -17.52 -8.03 -14.15
C ASP A 354 -18.70 -8.62 -14.91
N SER A 355 -19.21 -7.87 -15.87
CA SER A 355 -20.35 -8.28 -16.70
C SER A 355 -20.13 -9.59 -17.44
N ALA A 356 -18.87 -9.99 -17.66
CA ALA A 356 -18.56 -11.29 -18.26
C ALA A 356 -19.01 -12.48 -17.39
N ALA A 357 -18.89 -12.36 -16.06
CA ALA A 357 -19.38 -13.43 -15.18
C ALA A 357 -20.90 -13.44 -15.04
N THR A 358 -21.55 -12.29 -15.30
CA THR A 358 -23.02 -12.16 -15.26
C THR A 358 -23.63 -12.56 -16.62
N GLU A 359 -22.96 -12.31 -17.72
CA GLU A 359 -23.41 -12.76 -19.06
C GLU A 359 -23.35 -14.28 -19.16
N ASP A 360 -22.25 -14.92 -18.73
CA ASP A 360 -22.15 -16.39 -18.69
C ASP A 360 -23.20 -17.03 -17.76
N LEU A 361 -23.54 -16.38 -16.63
CA LEU A 361 -24.59 -16.86 -15.73
C LEU A 361 -25.98 -16.64 -16.32
N ASN A 362 -26.24 -15.52 -16.97
CA ASN A 362 -27.52 -15.25 -17.61
C ASN A 362 -27.73 -16.18 -18.82
N GLU A 363 -26.69 -16.40 -19.63
CA GLU A 363 -26.74 -17.36 -20.72
C GLU A 363 -26.97 -18.80 -20.22
N PHE A 364 -26.32 -19.16 -19.08
CA PHE A 364 -26.56 -20.43 -18.42
C PHE A 364 -27.99 -20.55 -17.85
N PHE A 365 -28.55 -19.48 -17.24
CA PHE A 365 -29.92 -19.46 -16.74
C PHE A 365 -30.96 -19.45 -17.86
N GLU A 366 -30.70 -18.83 -19.02
CA GLU A 366 -31.54 -18.91 -20.19
C GLU A 366 -31.51 -20.31 -20.81
N GLN A 367 -30.34 -20.96 -20.87
CA GLN A 367 -30.23 -22.36 -21.33
C GLN A 367 -30.93 -23.36 -20.39
N VAL A 368 -30.93 -23.10 -19.07
CA VAL A 368 -31.58 -24.00 -18.09
C VAL A 368 -33.10 -23.78 -18.05
N ASN A 369 -33.56 -22.56 -18.25
CA ASN A 369 -34.98 -22.21 -18.15
C ASN A 369 -35.68 -22.22 -19.53
N GLY A 370 -34.94 -22.26 -20.64
CA GLY A 370 -35.47 -22.26 -22.00
C GLY A 370 -35.91 -23.62 -22.54
N THR A 371 -35.85 -24.69 -21.75
CA THR A 371 -36.30 -26.03 -22.14
C THR A 371 -37.63 -26.42 -21.47
N GLY A 372 -38.63 -25.57 -21.55
CA GLY A 372 -39.91 -25.87 -20.95
C GLY A 372 -41.08 -25.01 -21.43
N GLU A 373 -41.24 -24.89 -22.76
CA GLU A 373 -42.58 -24.55 -23.28
C GLU A 373 -42.92 -25.62 -24.31
N GLU A 374 -43.67 -26.61 -23.84
CA GLU A 374 -44.38 -27.57 -24.68
C GLU A 374 -45.47 -26.86 -25.44
N GLU A 375 -45.56 -27.21 -26.71
CA GLU A 375 -46.68 -26.96 -27.59
C GLU A 375 -47.98 -27.49 -26.91
N GLU A 376 -48.96 -26.65 -26.66
CA GLU A 376 -50.34 -27.07 -26.63
C GLU A 376 -51.08 -26.44 -27.82
N GLY A 377 -51.42 -27.37 -28.69
CA GLY A 377 -52.12 -27.14 -29.93
C GLY A 377 -53.60 -26.80 -29.74
N GLY A 378 -54.09 -26.20 -30.75
CA GLY A 378 -55.32 -26.33 -31.42
C GLY A 378 -56.59 -26.25 -30.63
N ASP A 379 -57.49 -25.36 -30.95
CA ASP A 379 -58.66 -25.73 -31.70
C ASP A 379 -59.47 -24.48 -32.16
N ASP A 380 -59.98 -24.65 -33.34
CA ASP A 380 -61.02 -23.88 -34.01
C ASP A 380 -62.13 -23.43 -33.05
N ASP A 381 -62.68 -22.25 -33.28
CA ASP A 381 -64.11 -22.14 -33.64
C ASP A 381 -64.43 -20.74 -34.18
N GLN A 382 -65.11 -20.80 -35.31
CA GLN A 382 -65.83 -19.74 -35.99
C GLN A 382 -67.01 -19.27 -35.09
N ASP A 383 -67.35 -18.02 -35.08
CA ASP A 383 -68.69 -17.52 -35.44
C ASP A 383 -68.77 -16.02 -35.21
N GLU A 384 -69.05 -15.33 -36.28
CA GLU A 384 -70.16 -14.47 -36.68
C GLU A 384 -70.67 -13.43 -35.70
N ASP A 385 -70.84 -12.27 -36.28
CA ASP A 385 -71.88 -11.24 -36.09
C ASP A 385 -71.76 -10.22 -34.97
N ARG A 386 -71.42 -9.05 -35.26
CA ARG A 386 -72.20 -7.79 -35.44
C ARG A 386 -71.34 -6.57 -35.30
#